data_13862a54decf66c07f2678b8129fdbd8
#
_entry.id   13862a54decf66c07f2678b8129fdbd8
#
_cell.length_a   1.000
_cell.length_b   1.000
_cell.length_c   1.000
_cell.angle_alpha   90.00
_cell.angle_beta   90.00
_cell.angle_gamma   90.00
#
_symmetry.space_group_name_H-M   'P 1'
#
loop_
_entity.id
_entity.type
_entity.pdbx_description
1 polymer ?
#
loop_
_entity_poly.entity_id
_entity_poly.type
_entity_poly.pdbx_seq_one_letter_code
_entity_poly.pdbx_strand_id
1 'polypeptide(L)'
;MAQELKVKSFSVAINDLSASVETVPDKNGDPCALVKILLVDSIVKVEGFVLKTKSVSPTEKWVYLSSGAKEVRIMPTHYKPISIYFPNFGVKGVEGKRTYILDLEADHPLVLNQ
;
A
#
# COMPACT_ATOMS: atom_id res chain seq x y z
N MET A 1 13.10 19.79 -6.10
CA MET A 1 11.65 19.63 -6.14
C MET A 1 11.29 18.16 -6.18
N ALA A 2 10.38 17.72 -5.33
CA ALA A 2 10.02 16.32 -5.27
C ALA A 2 9.12 15.93 -6.43
N GLN A 3 9.35 14.75 -6.97
CA GLN A 3 8.47 14.19 -7.99
C GLN A 3 7.21 13.61 -7.35
N GLU A 4 6.20 13.41 -8.17
CA GLU A 4 4.97 12.80 -7.73
C GLU A 4 4.94 11.33 -8.11
N LEU A 5 4.23 10.56 -7.31
CA LEU A 5 3.97 9.16 -7.59
C LEU A 5 2.60 8.99 -8.20
N LYS A 6 2.41 7.87 -8.88
CA LYS A 6 1.08 7.44 -9.32
C LYS A 6 0.95 5.96 -9.09
N VAL A 7 -0.28 5.48 -9.05
CA VAL A 7 -0.55 4.05 -8.90
C VAL A 7 -0.38 3.39 -10.27
N LYS A 8 0.58 2.48 -10.35
CA LYS A 8 0.75 1.66 -11.56
C LYS A 8 -0.32 0.58 -11.59
N SER A 9 -0.58 -0.06 -10.44
CA SER A 9 -1.65 -1.03 -10.32
C SER A 9 -2.01 -1.23 -8.86
N PHE A 10 -3.26 -1.58 -8.61
CA PHE A 10 -3.73 -2.01 -7.31
C PHE A 10 -4.72 -3.15 -7.53
N SER A 11 -4.40 -4.32 -7.00
CA SER A 11 -5.22 -5.50 -7.24
C SER A 11 -5.15 -6.47 -6.08
N VAL A 12 -6.17 -7.32 -5.98
CA VAL A 12 -6.15 -8.41 -4.99
C VAL A 12 -5.28 -9.53 -5.55
N ALA A 13 -4.39 -10.04 -4.70
CA ALA A 13 -3.54 -11.20 -5.03
C ALA A 13 -4.23 -12.44 -4.49
N ILE A 14 -5.11 -13.02 -5.27
CA ILE A 14 -6.00 -14.10 -4.85
C ILE A 14 -5.23 -15.31 -4.30
N ASN A 15 -4.09 -15.61 -4.90
CA ASN A 15 -3.30 -16.78 -4.51
C ASN A 15 -2.26 -16.48 -3.44
N ASP A 16 -2.19 -15.24 -2.97
CA ASP A 16 -1.23 -14.86 -1.93
C ASP A 16 -1.93 -14.95 -0.57
N LEU A 17 -1.54 -15.91 0.24
CA LEU A 17 -2.15 -16.18 1.52
C LEU A 17 -1.44 -15.51 2.70
N SER A 18 -0.55 -14.57 2.43
CA SER A 18 0.24 -13.92 3.49
C SER A 18 -0.63 -13.29 4.57
N ALA A 19 -1.74 -12.66 4.18
CA ALA A 19 -2.65 -12.05 5.15
C ALA A 19 -3.35 -13.06 6.04
N SER A 20 -3.52 -14.30 5.57
CA SER A 20 -4.15 -15.38 6.34
C SER A 20 -3.14 -16.12 7.19
N VAL A 21 -1.89 -16.20 6.73
CA VAL A 21 -0.83 -16.93 7.43
C VAL A 21 -0.43 -16.20 8.71
N GLU A 22 -0.28 -14.88 8.62
CA GLU A 22 0.01 -14.05 9.79
C GLU A 22 -1.15 -13.08 9.98
N THR A 23 -2.11 -13.47 10.81
CA THR A 23 -3.30 -12.68 11.06
C THR A 23 -3.00 -11.57 12.07
N VAL A 24 -3.28 -10.33 11.70
CA VAL A 24 -3.14 -9.18 12.59
C VAL A 24 -4.55 -8.67 12.88
N PRO A 25 -4.97 -8.62 14.16
CA PRO A 25 -6.31 -8.13 14.49
C PRO A 25 -6.38 -6.61 14.42
N ASP A 26 -7.52 -6.09 13.98
CA ASP A 26 -7.79 -4.66 14.05
C ASP A 26 -8.35 -4.30 15.42
N LYS A 27 -8.81 -3.06 15.58
CA LYS A 27 -9.31 -2.59 16.88
C LYS A 27 -10.56 -3.32 17.36
N ASN A 28 -11.29 -3.93 16.44
CA ASN A 28 -12.49 -4.69 16.76
C ASN A 28 -12.21 -6.19 16.90
N GLY A 29 -10.97 -6.59 16.75
CA GLY A 29 -10.59 -8.00 16.79
C GLY A 29 -10.75 -8.73 15.48
N ASP A 30 -11.16 -8.04 14.41
CA ASP A 30 -11.30 -8.64 13.08
C ASP A 30 -9.95 -8.71 12.39
N PRO A 31 -9.70 -9.72 11.55
CA PRO A 31 -8.43 -9.81 10.85
C PRO A 31 -8.25 -8.68 9.85
N CYS A 32 -7.04 -8.13 9.80
CA CYS A 32 -6.67 -7.07 8.87
C CYS A 32 -6.51 -7.59 7.46
N ALA A 33 -6.62 -6.66 6.51
CA ALA A 33 -6.15 -6.88 5.15
C ALA A 33 -4.66 -6.56 5.10
N LEU A 34 -3.94 -7.17 4.17
CA LEU A 34 -2.54 -6.89 3.94
C LEU A 34 -2.37 -6.21 2.58
N VAL A 35 -1.73 -5.06 2.58
CA VAL A 35 -1.37 -4.37 1.33
C VAL A 35 0.15 -4.40 1.21
N LYS A 36 0.65 -5.03 0.16
CA LYS A 36 2.07 -5.06 -0.15
C LYS A 36 2.37 -3.90 -1.08
N ILE A 37 3.11 -2.92 -0.58
CA ILE A 37 3.43 -1.70 -1.33
C ILE A 37 4.79 -1.89 -1.99
N LEU A 38 4.80 -1.77 -3.32
CA LEU A 38 6.02 -1.84 -4.12
C LEU A 38 6.38 -0.44 -4.58
N LEU A 39 7.57 0.00 -4.21
CA LEU A 39 8.02 1.35 -4.52
C LEU A 39 9.54 1.38 -4.56
N VAL A 40 10.10 2.07 -5.54
CA VAL A 40 11.56 2.17 -5.70
C VAL A 40 12.20 3.19 -4.75
N ASP A 41 11.45 3.70 -3.79
CA ASP A 41 11.93 4.66 -2.81
C ASP A 41 11.61 4.16 -1.41
N SER A 42 12.29 4.71 -0.42
CA SER A 42 11.98 4.40 0.98
C SER A 42 10.64 5.04 1.36
N ILE A 43 9.90 4.35 2.22
CA ILE A 43 8.65 4.88 2.74
C ILE A 43 8.89 5.32 4.18
N VAL A 44 8.73 6.63 4.42
CA VAL A 44 8.95 7.20 5.74
C VAL A 44 7.77 6.88 6.65
N LYS A 45 6.55 6.98 6.13
CA LYS A 45 5.35 6.81 6.95
C LYS A 45 4.18 6.38 6.09
N VAL A 46 3.29 5.59 6.69
CA VAL A 46 2.01 5.21 6.08
C VAL A 46 0.93 5.62 7.08
N GLU A 47 -0.06 6.37 6.59
CA GLU A 47 -1.16 6.85 7.43
C GLU A 47 -2.49 6.28 6.98
N GLY A 48 -3.44 6.20 7.91
CA GLY A 48 -4.78 5.68 7.69
C GLY A 48 -5.12 4.69 8.78
N PHE A 49 -5.94 3.71 8.47
CA PHE A 49 -6.32 2.68 9.43
C PHE A 49 -5.27 1.57 9.48
N VAL A 50 -4.05 1.97 9.79
CA VAL A 50 -2.87 1.09 9.79
C VAL A 50 -2.68 0.50 11.18
N LEU A 51 -2.64 -0.82 11.28
CA LEU A 51 -2.43 -1.52 12.54
C LEU A 51 -0.98 -1.97 12.71
N LYS A 52 -0.31 -2.28 11.59
CA LYS A 52 1.06 -2.80 11.64
C LYS A 52 1.72 -2.56 10.29
N THR A 53 3.02 -2.30 10.31
CA THR A 53 3.82 -2.22 9.09
C THR A 53 5.03 -3.12 9.23
N LYS A 54 5.53 -3.60 8.09
CA LYS A 54 6.70 -4.46 8.06
C LYS A 54 7.50 -4.15 6.79
N SER A 55 8.76 -3.76 6.96
CA SER A 55 9.65 -3.52 5.83
C SER A 55 10.29 -4.83 5.44
N VAL A 56 9.96 -5.34 4.26
CA VAL A 56 10.45 -6.63 3.78
C VAL A 56 11.74 -6.44 2.98
N SER A 57 11.82 -5.37 2.22
CA SER A 57 13.01 -5.03 1.44
C SER A 57 13.03 -3.52 1.23
N PRO A 58 14.11 -2.96 0.65
CA PRO A 58 14.14 -1.51 0.36
C PRO A 58 13.04 -1.04 -0.58
N THR A 59 12.44 -1.96 -1.36
CA THR A 59 11.42 -1.61 -2.34
C THR A 59 10.06 -2.23 -2.04
N GLU A 60 9.91 -2.90 -0.91
CA GLU A 60 8.64 -3.54 -0.57
C GLU A 60 8.31 -3.35 0.90
N LYS A 61 7.15 -2.78 1.17
CA LYS A 61 6.66 -2.59 2.53
C LYS A 61 5.26 -3.18 2.66
N TRP A 62 5.07 -3.98 3.71
CA TRP A 62 3.79 -4.59 4.00
C TRP A 62 3.04 -3.75 5.02
N VAL A 63 1.78 -3.47 4.75
CA VAL A 63 0.94 -2.64 5.62
C VAL A 63 -0.34 -3.41 5.91
N TYR A 64 -0.62 -3.60 7.20
CA TYR A 64 -1.85 -4.26 7.63
C TYR A 64 -2.89 -3.19 7.94
N LEU A 65 -3.99 -3.21 7.20
CA LEU A 65 -5.05 -2.23 7.31
C LEU A 65 -6.30 -2.85 7.90
N SER A 66 -7.05 -2.05 8.65
CA SER A 66 -8.33 -2.46 9.19
C SER A 66 -9.25 -2.90 8.06
N SER A 67 -10.01 -3.98 8.30
CA SER A 67 -10.97 -4.48 7.32
C SER A 67 -11.98 -3.38 7.01
N GLY A 68 -12.24 -3.18 5.73
CA GLY A 68 -13.13 -2.12 5.27
C GLY A 68 -12.46 -0.79 5.00
N ALA A 69 -11.16 -0.67 5.25
CA ALA A 69 -10.43 0.57 4.96
C ALA A 69 -10.53 0.91 3.49
N LYS A 70 -10.75 2.19 3.18
CA LYS A 70 -10.99 2.65 1.81
C LYS A 70 -9.82 3.43 1.23
N GLU A 71 -8.86 3.81 2.06
CA GLU A 71 -7.73 4.59 1.58
C GLU A 71 -6.52 4.41 2.46
N VAL A 72 -5.37 4.77 1.92
CA VAL A 72 -4.11 4.80 2.62
C VAL A 72 -3.30 5.98 2.07
N ARG A 73 -2.53 6.63 2.95
CA ARG A 73 -1.66 7.72 2.55
C ARG A 73 -0.23 7.31 2.77
N ILE A 74 0.60 7.45 1.76
CA ILE A 74 2.00 7.01 1.78
C ILE A 74 2.89 8.23 1.67
N MET A 75 3.88 8.32 2.56
CA MET A 75 4.87 9.39 2.58
C MET A 75 6.24 8.82 2.24
N PRO A 76 6.66 8.92 0.98
CA PRO A 76 7.99 8.44 0.58
C PRO A 76 9.06 9.47 0.92
N THR A 77 10.32 9.05 0.79
CA THR A 77 11.45 9.92 1.12
C THR A 77 11.68 11.00 0.06
N HIS A 78 11.66 10.60 -1.20
CA HIS A 78 12.06 11.50 -2.30
C HIS A 78 10.91 11.92 -3.20
N TYR A 79 9.68 11.54 -2.87
CA TYR A 79 8.50 11.88 -3.65
C TYR A 79 7.47 12.55 -2.76
N LYS A 80 6.54 13.25 -3.38
CA LYS A 80 5.44 13.86 -2.63
C LYS A 80 4.54 12.77 -2.04
N PRO A 81 3.90 13.03 -0.90
CA PRO A 81 2.92 12.08 -0.36
C PRO A 81 1.83 11.78 -1.37
N ILE A 82 1.34 10.55 -1.34
CA ILE A 82 0.28 10.11 -2.23
C ILE A 82 -0.81 9.44 -1.40
N SER A 83 -2.06 9.79 -1.69
CA SER A 83 -3.23 9.15 -1.09
C SER A 83 -3.86 8.24 -2.12
N ILE A 84 -4.12 7.01 -1.74
CA ILE A 84 -4.74 6.02 -2.62
C ILE A 84 -6.12 5.71 -2.09
N TYR A 85 -7.14 6.01 -2.89
CA TYR A 85 -8.53 5.72 -2.58
C TYR A 85 -8.92 4.46 -3.35
N PHE A 86 -9.09 3.36 -2.64
CA PHE A 86 -9.25 2.04 -3.24
C PHE A 86 -10.45 1.90 -4.17
N PRO A 87 -11.61 2.55 -3.91
CA PRO A 87 -12.72 2.46 -4.86
C PRO A 87 -12.39 2.97 -6.26
N ASN A 88 -11.41 3.87 -6.40
CA ASN A 88 -10.97 4.33 -7.72
C ASN A 88 -10.33 3.21 -8.53
N PHE A 89 -9.97 2.11 -7.90
CA PHE A 89 -9.30 0.98 -8.53
C PHE A 89 -10.15 -0.29 -8.48
N GLY A 90 -11.45 -0.13 -8.24
CA GLY A 90 -12.38 -1.25 -8.25
C GLY A 90 -12.50 -2.02 -6.95
N VAL A 91 -11.91 -1.52 -5.87
CA VAL A 91 -11.96 -2.16 -4.56
C VAL A 91 -12.72 -1.24 -3.61
N LYS A 92 -13.92 -1.61 -3.21
CA LYS A 92 -14.76 -0.77 -2.34
C LYS A 92 -14.13 -0.54 -0.98
N GLY A 93 -13.39 -1.49 -0.48
CA GLY A 93 -12.65 -1.44 0.76
C GLY A 93 -11.86 -2.73 0.86
N VAL A 94 -10.69 -2.68 1.51
CA VAL A 94 -9.87 -3.88 1.64
C VAL A 94 -10.54 -4.84 2.62
N GLU A 95 -10.52 -6.12 2.31
CA GLU A 95 -11.18 -7.14 3.13
C GLU A 95 -10.15 -7.88 3.96
N GLY A 96 -10.55 -8.21 5.18
CA GLY A 96 -9.69 -8.96 6.08
C GLY A 96 -9.26 -10.30 5.49
N LYS A 97 -8.05 -10.74 5.83
CA LYS A 97 -7.42 -11.97 5.36
C LYS A 97 -7.09 -11.98 3.86
N ARG A 98 -7.31 -10.87 3.16
CA ARG A 98 -6.94 -10.77 1.75
C ARG A 98 -5.65 -9.99 1.60
N THR A 99 -4.87 -10.38 0.61
CA THR A 99 -3.62 -9.71 0.26
C THR A 99 -3.82 -8.90 -1.01
N TYR A 100 -3.36 -7.66 -1.00
CA TYR A 100 -3.44 -6.75 -2.13
C TYR A 100 -2.04 -6.30 -2.51
N ILE A 101 -1.82 -6.05 -3.79
CA ILE A 101 -0.56 -5.53 -4.29
C ILE A 101 -0.79 -4.11 -4.78
N LEU A 102 -0.06 -3.17 -4.19
CA LEU A 102 -0.08 -1.76 -4.61
C LEU A 102 1.27 -1.44 -5.22
N ASP A 103 1.30 -1.28 -6.54
CA ASP A 103 2.52 -0.99 -7.27
C ASP A 103 2.52 0.50 -7.61
N LEU A 104 3.54 1.21 -7.16
CA LEU A 104 3.67 2.64 -7.36
C LEU A 104 4.84 2.93 -8.28
N GLU A 105 4.71 3.98 -9.08
CA GLU A 105 5.78 4.42 -9.96
C GLU A 105 5.82 5.94 -10.03
N ALA A 106 6.91 6.50 -10.53
CA ALA A 106 7.02 7.92 -10.73
C ALA A 106 6.02 8.37 -11.79
N ASP A 107 5.25 9.43 -11.48
CA ASP A 107 4.25 9.94 -12.41
C ASP A 107 4.90 10.47 -13.67
N HIS A 108 5.99 11.20 -13.49
CA HIS A 108 6.77 11.72 -14.62
C HIS A 108 8.20 11.22 -14.46
N PRO A 109 8.52 10.04 -15.03
CA PRO A 109 9.89 9.55 -14.94
C PRO A 109 10.86 10.57 -15.52
N LEU A 110 12.01 10.71 -14.87
CA LEU A 110 13.02 11.62 -15.36
C LEU A 110 13.48 11.18 -16.73
N VAL A 111 13.36 12.09 -17.68
CA VAL A 111 13.88 11.88 -19.01
C VAL A 111 15.17 12.66 -19.10
N LEU A 112 16.27 11.94 -19.28
CA LEU A 112 17.59 12.54 -19.17
C LEU A 112 18.15 13.07 -20.48
N ASN A 113 17.39 13.01 -21.50
CA ASN A 113 17.86 13.36 -22.82
C ASN A 113 17.40 14.72 -23.29
N GLN A 114 16.87 15.48 -22.38
CA GLN A 114 16.48 16.82 -22.75
C GLN A 114 17.68 17.67 -23.04
#